data_e8c35e643a7d75b5e3ff4b256b0df7fb
#
_entry.id   e8c35e643a7d75b5e3ff4b256b0df7fb
#
_cell.length_a   1.000
_cell.length_b   1.000
_cell.length_c   1.000
_cell.angle_alpha   90.00
_cell.angle_beta   90.00
_cell.angle_gamma   90.00
#
_symmetry.space_group_name_H-M   'P 1'
#
loop_
_entity.id
_entity.type
_entity.pdbx_description
1 polymer ?
#
loop_
_entity_poly.entity_id
_entity_poly.type
_entity_poly.pdbx_seq_one_letter_code
_entity_poly.pdbx_strand_id
1 'polypeptide(L)'
;RQMLIEVVQRLARSGELKRNFEDDLAIAEAFIDAKDSPLEKAQILDTLEYGRAVHAEMAAISTAARLGLSLAGSSLYCTTFPCHNCSKHIVATGVSEVFYLEPYAKSFADDLYPDSISIDQKKPDKDKVVFKQFVGITPQRYKSLFSKSKLKDKSGHVKAWNADTAQPIIEKLDQGHTSREALFQKTIASTVANEGRYLLNGREQKSIV
;
A
#
# COMPACT_ATOMS: atom_id res chain seq x y z
N ARG A 1 8.43 2.97 18.54
CA ARG A 1 8.36 4.11 19.48
C ARG A 1 9.54 4.11 20.47
N GLN A 2 9.74 3.04 21.26
CA GLN A 2 10.85 2.97 22.25
C GLN A 2 12.25 3.20 21.66
N MET A 3 12.56 2.62 20.50
CA MET A 3 13.82 2.84 19.81
C MET A 3 14.07 4.31 19.43
N LEU A 4 13.02 4.99 18.95
CA LEU A 4 13.13 6.41 18.63
C LEU A 4 13.39 7.25 19.86
N ILE A 5 12.71 6.96 20.96
CA ILE A 5 12.98 7.59 22.26
C ILE A 5 14.44 7.41 22.61
N GLU A 6 14.96 6.19 22.53
CA GLU A 6 16.37 5.91 22.81
C GLU A 6 17.34 6.67 21.90
N VAL A 7 17.08 6.72 20.59
CA VAL A 7 17.92 7.46 19.63
C VAL A 7 17.94 8.96 19.96
N VAL A 8 16.76 9.55 20.19
CA VAL A 8 16.65 10.97 20.55
C VAL A 8 17.36 11.26 21.87
N GLN A 9 17.20 10.40 22.88
CA GLN A 9 17.92 10.52 24.17
C GLN A 9 19.43 10.43 24.01
N ARG A 10 19.93 9.51 23.17
CA ARG A 10 21.37 9.40 22.90
C ARG A 10 21.92 10.64 22.21
N LEU A 11 21.19 11.16 21.22
CA LEU A 11 21.57 12.39 20.51
C LEU A 11 21.50 13.63 21.42
N ALA A 12 20.53 13.69 22.33
CA ALA A 12 20.47 14.75 23.33
C ALA A 12 21.69 14.73 24.28
N ARG A 13 22.05 13.54 24.80
CA ARG A 13 23.19 13.37 25.71
C ARG A 13 24.53 13.58 25.03
N SER A 14 24.65 13.35 23.72
CA SER A 14 25.89 13.63 22.97
C SER A 14 26.10 15.12 22.67
N GLY A 15 25.08 15.96 22.91
CA GLY A 15 25.13 17.38 22.59
C GLY A 15 24.91 17.70 21.10
N GLU A 16 24.58 16.70 20.30
CA GLU A 16 24.26 16.88 18.85
C GLU A 16 22.92 17.60 18.61
N LEU A 17 21.99 17.51 19.56
CA LEU A 17 20.75 18.27 19.51
C LEU A 17 20.99 19.65 20.12
N LYS A 18 20.84 20.71 19.32
CA LYS A 18 21.10 22.12 19.68
C LYS A 18 20.10 22.72 20.69
N ARG A 19 19.27 21.93 21.34
CA ARG A 19 18.30 22.39 22.35
C ARG A 19 18.62 21.79 23.70
N ASN A 20 18.60 22.64 24.74
CA ASN A 20 18.62 22.19 26.13
C ASN A 20 17.29 21.57 26.47
N PHE A 21 17.29 20.27 26.69
CA PHE A 21 16.12 19.51 27.02
C PHE A 21 16.24 19.00 28.46
N GLU A 22 15.43 19.55 29.34
CA GLU A 22 15.40 19.13 30.75
C GLU A 22 14.69 17.79 30.94
N ASP A 23 13.87 17.38 29.95
CA ASP A 23 13.13 16.11 29.94
C ASP A 23 13.28 15.40 28.59
N ASP A 24 14.20 14.46 28.52
CA ASP A 24 14.51 13.65 27.33
C ASP A 24 13.28 12.89 26.79
N LEU A 25 12.35 12.52 27.67
CA LEU A 25 11.15 11.77 27.30
C LEU A 25 10.11 12.66 26.62
N ALA A 26 9.85 13.84 27.20
CA ALA A 26 8.89 14.79 26.64
C ALA A 26 9.28 15.26 25.24
N ILE A 27 10.58 15.36 24.97
CA ILE A 27 11.11 15.71 23.66
C ILE A 27 10.88 14.60 22.65
N ALA A 28 11.25 13.39 23.04
CA ALA A 28 11.06 12.24 22.17
C ALA A 28 9.58 12.06 21.81
N GLU A 29 8.69 12.27 22.78
CA GLU A 29 7.25 12.23 22.57
C GLU A 29 6.77 13.38 21.65
N ALA A 30 7.26 14.60 21.88
CA ALA A 30 6.95 15.74 21.00
C ALA A 30 7.44 15.52 19.56
N PHE A 31 8.61 14.92 19.36
CA PHE A 31 9.10 14.57 18.01
C PHE A 31 8.31 13.46 17.33
N ILE A 32 7.75 12.52 18.08
CA ILE A 32 7.03 11.37 17.53
C ILE A 32 5.56 11.72 17.27
N ASP A 33 4.92 12.43 18.19
CA ASP A 33 3.46 12.62 18.23
C ASP A 33 3.05 14.02 17.68
N ALA A 34 3.99 14.92 17.40
CA ALA A 34 3.68 16.24 16.85
C ALA A 34 3.11 16.12 15.43
N LYS A 35 2.03 16.85 15.19
CA LYS A 35 1.51 17.08 13.85
C LYS A 35 2.59 17.82 13.04
N ASP A 36 2.89 17.33 11.84
CA ASP A 36 3.99 17.82 10.99
C ASP A 36 5.40 17.55 11.57
N SER A 37 5.54 16.48 12.36
CA SER A 37 6.83 16.03 12.86
C SER A 37 7.82 15.76 11.71
N PRO A 38 9.12 16.14 11.82
CA PRO A 38 10.14 15.74 10.87
C PRO A 38 10.27 14.21 10.70
N LEU A 39 9.77 13.44 11.67
CA LEU A 39 9.77 11.98 11.67
C LEU A 39 8.46 11.36 11.15
N GLU A 40 7.44 12.15 10.81
CA GLU A 40 6.11 11.68 10.35
C GLU A 40 6.34 10.79 9.14
N LYS A 41 6.93 10.24 8.57
CA LYS A 41 7.12 9.28 7.44
C LYS A 41 8.51 8.67 7.44
N ALA A 42 9.22 8.82 8.56
CA ALA A 42 10.53 8.21 8.66
C ALA A 42 10.41 6.68 8.72
N GLN A 43 11.19 5.99 7.91
CA GLN A 43 11.19 4.52 7.84
C GLN A 43 11.47 3.85 9.19
N ILE A 44 12.18 4.53 10.09
CA ILE A 44 12.44 4.03 11.44
C ILE A 44 11.17 3.82 12.27
N LEU A 45 10.06 4.49 11.93
CA LEU A 45 8.75 4.27 12.58
C LEU A 45 8.11 2.93 12.16
N ASP A 46 8.46 2.43 11.00
CA ASP A 46 7.96 1.17 10.44
C ASP A 46 8.87 -0.04 10.78
N THR A 47 9.84 0.14 11.67
CA THR A 47 10.77 -0.92 12.12
C THR A 47 10.01 -1.99 12.92
N LEU A 48 10.03 -3.23 12.44
CA LEU A 48 9.26 -4.35 12.98
C LEU A 48 10.06 -5.36 13.81
N GLU A 49 11.39 -5.19 13.94
CA GLU A 49 12.29 -6.16 14.58
C GLU A 49 11.92 -6.49 16.04
N TYR A 50 11.29 -5.54 16.74
CA TYR A 50 10.83 -5.73 18.12
C TYR A 50 9.32 -6.06 18.19
N GLY A 51 8.68 -6.27 17.03
CA GLY A 51 7.27 -6.63 16.96
C GLY A 51 7.06 -8.09 17.41
N ARG A 52 6.08 -8.33 18.27
CA ARG A 52 5.67 -9.67 18.68
C ARG A 52 4.63 -10.29 17.73
N ALA A 53 4.06 -9.50 16.84
CA ALA A 53 3.05 -9.95 15.91
C ALA A 53 3.65 -10.91 14.88
N VAL A 54 3.01 -12.06 14.72
CA VAL A 54 3.31 -13.01 13.65
C VAL A 54 2.25 -12.81 12.59
N HIS A 55 2.67 -12.38 11.39
CA HIS A 55 1.76 -12.23 10.27
C HIS A 55 1.23 -13.59 9.79
N ALA A 56 0.08 -13.60 9.14
CA ALA A 56 -0.59 -14.84 8.73
C ALA A 56 0.28 -15.69 7.81
N GLU A 57 1.04 -15.09 6.92
CA GLU A 57 1.98 -15.77 6.02
C GLU A 57 3.07 -16.49 6.83
N MET A 58 3.64 -15.82 7.82
CA MET A 58 4.65 -16.43 8.70
C MET A 58 4.06 -17.51 9.59
N ALA A 59 2.81 -17.33 10.06
CA ALA A 59 2.13 -18.36 10.83
C ALA A 59 1.89 -19.62 9.98
N ALA A 60 1.51 -19.46 8.71
CA ALA A 60 1.35 -20.57 7.77
C ALA A 60 2.67 -21.30 7.49
N ILE A 61 3.75 -20.55 7.18
CA ILE A 61 5.09 -21.08 6.96
C ILE A 61 5.60 -21.85 8.20
N SER A 62 5.49 -21.23 9.37
CA SER A 62 5.94 -21.84 10.63
C SER A 62 5.13 -23.08 10.99
N THR A 63 3.85 -23.10 10.66
CA THR A 63 2.99 -24.28 10.87
C THR A 63 3.40 -25.40 9.93
N ALA A 64 3.65 -25.15 8.67
CA ALA A 64 4.14 -26.12 7.71
C ALA A 64 5.49 -26.71 8.17
N ALA A 65 6.43 -25.86 8.59
CA ALA A 65 7.73 -26.30 9.11
C ALA A 65 7.58 -27.19 10.36
N ARG A 66 6.70 -26.83 11.30
CA ARG A 66 6.43 -27.61 12.49
C ARG A 66 5.79 -28.98 12.20
N LEU A 67 5.05 -29.07 11.09
CA LEU A 67 4.44 -30.33 10.64
C LEU A 67 5.35 -31.11 9.69
N GLY A 68 6.55 -30.66 9.39
CA GLY A 68 7.49 -31.31 8.47
C GLY A 68 7.06 -31.25 7.01
N LEU A 69 6.21 -30.29 6.63
CA LEU A 69 5.71 -30.12 5.26
C LEU A 69 6.65 -29.24 4.45
N SER A 70 7.06 -29.71 3.27
CA SER A 70 7.82 -28.92 2.31
C SER A 70 6.93 -27.89 1.66
N LEU A 71 7.42 -26.65 1.57
CA LEU A 71 6.78 -25.56 0.85
C LEU A 71 7.40 -25.32 -0.54
N ALA A 72 8.45 -26.05 -0.89
CA ALA A 72 9.10 -25.92 -2.18
C ALA A 72 8.12 -26.19 -3.33
N GLY A 73 7.99 -25.24 -4.25
CA GLY A 73 7.08 -25.33 -5.40
C GLY A 73 5.59 -25.10 -5.06
N SER A 74 5.26 -24.77 -3.81
CA SER A 74 3.87 -24.52 -3.40
C SER A 74 3.38 -23.12 -3.80
N SER A 75 2.06 -22.90 -3.72
CA SER A 75 1.42 -21.60 -3.89
C SER A 75 0.90 -21.09 -2.55
N LEU A 76 1.11 -19.80 -2.27
CA LEU A 76 0.61 -19.11 -1.08
C LEU A 76 -0.53 -18.16 -1.48
N TYR A 77 -1.62 -18.18 -0.71
CA TYR A 77 -2.76 -17.30 -0.90
C TYR A 77 -2.89 -16.33 0.26
N CYS A 78 -2.88 -15.03 -0.02
CA CYS A 78 -2.93 -13.95 0.96
C CYS A 78 -4.11 -13.01 0.69
N THR A 79 -4.68 -12.44 1.74
CA THR A 79 -5.70 -11.39 1.58
C THR A 79 -5.10 -10.06 1.14
N THR A 80 -3.86 -9.80 1.52
CA THR A 80 -3.13 -8.57 1.20
C THR A 80 -1.75 -8.94 0.68
N PHE A 81 -1.19 -8.11 -0.20
CA PHE A 81 0.19 -8.28 -0.68
C PHE A 81 1.15 -8.39 0.51
N PRO A 82 2.01 -9.41 0.56
CA PRO A 82 2.90 -9.64 1.69
C PRO A 82 3.84 -8.47 1.95
N CYS A 83 4.04 -8.14 3.22
CA CYS A 83 5.06 -7.16 3.58
C CYS A 83 6.47 -7.71 3.30
N HIS A 84 7.45 -6.81 3.22
CA HIS A 84 8.84 -7.19 2.93
C HIS A 84 9.43 -8.21 3.93
N ASN A 85 9.00 -8.19 5.20
CA ASN A 85 9.42 -9.20 6.18
C ASN A 85 8.85 -10.59 5.88
N CYS A 86 7.58 -10.70 5.47
CA CYS A 86 7.00 -11.97 5.05
C CYS A 86 7.61 -12.45 3.75
N SER A 87 7.85 -11.54 2.80
CA SER A 87 8.38 -11.85 1.47
C SER A 87 9.74 -12.54 1.53
N LYS A 88 10.67 -12.11 2.40
CA LYS A 88 11.97 -12.79 2.56
C LYS A 88 11.83 -14.26 2.99
N HIS A 89 10.86 -14.55 3.84
CA HIS A 89 10.61 -15.93 4.30
C HIS A 89 9.89 -16.77 3.25
N ILE A 90 8.99 -16.16 2.49
CA ILE A 90 8.34 -16.80 1.34
C ILE A 90 9.39 -17.23 0.32
N VAL A 91 10.30 -16.34 -0.04
CA VAL A 91 11.43 -16.67 -0.93
C VAL A 91 12.30 -17.78 -0.35
N ALA A 92 12.71 -17.65 0.92
CA ALA A 92 13.61 -18.60 1.58
C ALA A 92 13.02 -20.03 1.71
N THR A 93 11.69 -20.16 1.72
CA THR A 93 11.02 -21.47 1.85
C THR A 93 10.75 -22.16 0.50
N GLY A 94 11.08 -21.51 -0.62
CA GLY A 94 10.92 -22.09 -1.95
C GLY A 94 9.48 -22.11 -2.46
N VAL A 95 8.59 -21.28 -1.90
CA VAL A 95 7.26 -21.02 -2.47
C VAL A 95 7.44 -20.49 -3.89
N SER A 96 6.72 -21.02 -4.87
CA SER A 96 6.84 -20.62 -6.27
C SER A 96 5.93 -19.47 -6.66
N GLU A 97 4.74 -19.40 -6.06
CA GLU A 97 3.73 -18.41 -6.43
C GLU A 97 3.01 -17.86 -5.19
N VAL A 98 2.72 -16.57 -5.23
CA VAL A 98 1.90 -15.88 -4.21
C VAL A 98 0.71 -15.21 -4.90
N PHE A 99 -0.49 -15.53 -4.46
CA PHE A 99 -1.72 -14.89 -4.91
C PHE A 99 -2.23 -13.96 -3.81
N TYR A 100 -2.43 -12.68 -4.11
CA TYR A 100 -2.94 -11.69 -3.16
C TYR A 100 -4.19 -10.99 -3.71
N LEU A 101 -5.10 -10.57 -2.80
CA LEU A 101 -6.33 -9.89 -3.17
C LEU A 101 -6.12 -8.38 -3.26
N GLU A 102 -5.55 -7.79 -2.24
CA GLU A 102 -5.39 -6.35 -2.11
C GLU A 102 -3.92 -5.94 -2.17
N PRO A 103 -3.58 -4.87 -2.90
CA PRO A 103 -2.23 -4.34 -2.90
C PRO A 103 -1.87 -3.74 -1.54
N TYR A 104 -0.59 -3.73 -1.21
CA TYR A 104 -0.05 -3.09 0.00
C TYR A 104 1.05 -2.10 -0.36
N ALA A 105 0.67 -0.84 -0.50
CA ALA A 105 1.56 0.23 -0.95
C ALA A 105 2.77 0.52 -0.04
N LYS A 106 2.75 0.04 1.21
CA LYS A 106 3.86 0.18 2.16
C LYS A 106 4.84 -1.00 2.12
N SER A 107 4.62 -1.98 1.25
CA SER A 107 5.56 -3.08 1.10
C SER A 107 6.75 -2.63 0.27
N PHE A 108 7.94 -2.84 0.79
CA PHE A 108 9.20 -2.66 0.07
C PHE A 108 9.70 -3.97 -0.56
N ALA A 109 8.82 -4.96 -0.76
CA ALA A 109 9.24 -6.27 -1.25
C ALA A 109 9.83 -6.21 -2.66
N ASP A 110 9.26 -5.39 -3.54
CA ASP A 110 9.76 -5.19 -4.90
C ASP A 110 11.14 -4.52 -4.92
N ASP A 111 11.30 -3.51 -4.09
CA ASP A 111 12.57 -2.74 -3.99
C ASP A 111 13.70 -3.56 -3.34
N LEU A 112 13.37 -4.39 -2.34
CA LEU A 112 14.36 -5.12 -1.56
C LEU A 112 14.75 -6.47 -2.18
N TYR A 113 13.87 -7.08 -2.98
CA TYR A 113 14.06 -8.41 -3.56
C TYR A 113 13.84 -8.44 -5.07
N PRO A 114 14.40 -7.50 -5.86
CA PRO A 114 14.20 -7.45 -7.32
C PRO A 114 14.81 -8.64 -8.04
N ASP A 115 15.75 -9.32 -7.38
CA ASP A 115 16.42 -10.53 -7.86
C ASP A 115 15.64 -11.82 -7.60
N SER A 116 14.75 -11.81 -6.60
CA SER A 116 14.09 -13.02 -6.09
C SER A 116 12.57 -13.01 -6.26
N ILE A 117 11.97 -11.85 -6.53
CA ILE A 117 10.53 -11.66 -6.68
C ILE A 117 10.21 -11.09 -8.06
N SER A 118 9.10 -11.52 -8.63
CA SER A 118 8.54 -11.01 -9.88
C SER A 118 7.05 -10.69 -9.66
N ILE A 119 6.64 -9.44 -9.90
CA ILE A 119 5.26 -8.98 -9.66
C ILE A 119 4.53 -8.84 -10.98
N ASP A 120 3.38 -9.50 -11.09
CA ASP A 120 2.39 -9.39 -12.19
C ASP A 120 2.95 -9.39 -13.62
N GLN A 121 4.07 -10.04 -13.83
CA GLN A 121 4.71 -10.11 -15.14
C GLN A 121 3.99 -11.09 -16.06
N LYS A 122 3.80 -10.69 -17.33
CA LYS A 122 3.21 -11.55 -18.37
C LYS A 122 4.07 -12.78 -18.69
N LYS A 123 5.38 -12.70 -18.45
CA LYS A 123 6.33 -13.80 -18.57
C LYS A 123 7.12 -13.86 -17.27
N PRO A 124 6.67 -14.63 -16.29
CA PRO A 124 7.38 -14.76 -15.02
C PRO A 124 8.73 -15.41 -15.25
N ASP A 125 9.74 -14.89 -14.56
CA ASP A 125 11.04 -15.51 -14.46
C ASP A 125 10.91 -16.79 -13.64
N LYS A 126 11.37 -17.92 -14.17
CA LYS A 126 11.23 -19.23 -13.52
C LYS A 126 12.05 -19.37 -12.25
N ASP A 127 13.06 -18.51 -12.09
CA ASP A 127 13.97 -18.53 -10.95
C ASP A 127 13.49 -17.60 -9.81
N LYS A 128 12.37 -16.91 -10.01
CA LYS A 128 11.80 -15.97 -9.04
C LYS A 128 10.43 -16.43 -8.51
N VAL A 129 10.12 -16.06 -7.29
CA VAL A 129 8.79 -16.21 -6.74
C VAL A 129 7.85 -15.23 -7.43
N VAL A 130 6.76 -15.73 -8.01
CA VAL A 130 5.83 -14.91 -8.78
C VAL A 130 4.69 -14.43 -7.90
N PHE A 131 4.57 -13.12 -7.71
CA PHE A 131 3.48 -12.50 -6.98
C PHE A 131 2.40 -12.05 -7.98
N LYS A 132 1.19 -12.58 -7.84
CA LYS A 132 0.07 -12.35 -8.76
C LYS A 132 -1.12 -11.77 -8.02
N GLN A 133 -1.67 -10.69 -8.54
CA GLN A 133 -2.94 -10.22 -8.02
C GLN A 133 -4.06 -11.18 -8.44
N PHE A 134 -4.92 -11.52 -7.50
CA PHE A 134 -6.09 -12.35 -7.77
C PHE A 134 -7.06 -11.60 -8.68
N VAL A 135 -7.40 -12.22 -9.79
CA VAL A 135 -8.41 -11.72 -10.73
C VAL A 135 -9.69 -12.53 -10.55
N GLY A 136 -10.73 -11.91 -10.00
CA GLY A 136 -11.98 -12.59 -9.75
C GLY A 136 -12.87 -11.86 -8.74
N ILE A 137 -13.99 -12.48 -8.38
CA ILE A 137 -14.92 -11.98 -7.38
C ILE A 137 -14.66 -12.69 -6.06
N THR A 138 -14.23 -11.95 -5.06
CA THR A 138 -14.01 -12.47 -3.71
C THR A 138 -15.26 -12.35 -2.85
N PRO A 139 -15.40 -13.16 -1.77
CA PRO A 139 -16.48 -12.98 -0.79
C PRO A 139 -16.52 -11.58 -0.18
N GLN A 140 -15.36 -10.96 0.01
CA GLN A 140 -15.26 -9.58 0.49
C GLN A 140 -15.89 -8.58 -0.50
N ARG A 141 -15.73 -8.81 -1.80
CA ARG A 141 -16.37 -7.97 -2.84
C ARG A 141 -17.87 -8.04 -2.76
N TYR A 142 -18.42 -9.23 -2.56
CA TYR A 142 -19.85 -9.45 -2.33
C TYR A 142 -20.34 -8.65 -1.12
N LYS A 143 -19.59 -8.74 -0.02
CA LYS A 143 -19.90 -8.02 1.20
C LYS A 143 -19.86 -6.50 1.00
N SER A 144 -18.87 -5.98 0.28
CA SER A 144 -18.76 -4.55 0.00
C SER A 144 -19.85 -4.04 -0.96
N LEU A 145 -20.31 -4.86 -1.88
CA LEU A 145 -21.37 -4.51 -2.83
C LEU A 145 -22.78 -4.50 -2.20
N PHE A 146 -23.07 -5.45 -1.32
CA PHE A 146 -24.41 -5.71 -0.81
C PHE A 146 -24.60 -5.41 0.68
N SER A 147 -23.54 -5.05 1.41
CA SER A 147 -23.67 -4.68 2.81
C SER A 147 -24.16 -3.25 2.96
N LYS A 148 -25.00 -3.02 3.96
CA LYS A 148 -25.38 -1.67 4.37
C LYS A 148 -24.17 -0.93 4.97
N SER A 149 -23.80 0.22 4.41
CA SER A 149 -22.57 0.94 4.78
C SER A 149 -22.55 1.44 6.23
N LYS A 150 -23.69 1.88 6.75
CA LYS A 150 -23.84 2.36 8.15
C LYS A 150 -25.18 1.92 8.70
N LEU A 151 -25.14 0.96 9.63
CA LEU A 151 -26.34 0.46 10.29
C LEU A 151 -26.95 1.44 11.30
N LYS A 152 -26.14 2.32 11.87
CA LYS A 152 -26.57 3.29 12.88
C LYS A 152 -26.23 4.71 12.45
N ASP A 153 -27.03 5.66 12.90
CA ASP A 153 -26.74 7.10 12.82
C ASP A 153 -25.74 7.54 13.91
N LYS A 154 -25.43 8.84 13.96
CA LYS A 154 -24.53 9.40 14.97
C LYS A 154 -25.08 9.31 16.41
N SER A 155 -26.39 9.14 16.56
CA SER A 155 -27.09 9.01 17.85
C SER A 155 -27.26 7.55 18.28
N GLY A 156 -26.76 6.60 17.48
CA GLY A 156 -26.84 5.17 17.79
C GLY A 156 -28.14 4.49 17.34
N HIS A 157 -29.09 5.18 16.74
CA HIS A 157 -30.33 4.60 16.24
C HIS A 157 -30.12 3.85 14.92
N VAL A 158 -30.84 2.76 14.74
CA VAL A 158 -30.79 1.95 13.50
C VAL A 158 -31.40 2.75 12.36
N LYS A 159 -30.64 2.94 11.30
CA LYS A 159 -31.15 3.51 10.05
C LYS A 159 -32.10 2.55 9.36
N ALA A 160 -33.32 2.98 9.12
CA ALA A 160 -34.24 2.21 8.28
C ALA A 160 -33.64 2.01 6.88
N TRP A 161 -33.70 0.78 6.39
CA TRP A 161 -33.31 0.48 5.01
C TRP A 161 -34.57 0.39 4.17
N ASN A 162 -34.58 1.09 3.04
CA ASN A 162 -35.68 1.03 2.08
C ASN A 162 -35.11 0.65 0.70
N ALA A 163 -35.62 -0.41 0.10
CA ALA A 163 -35.17 -0.92 -1.19
C ALA A 163 -35.32 0.12 -2.32
N ASP A 164 -36.39 0.93 -2.27
CA ASP A 164 -36.70 1.91 -3.33
C ASP A 164 -35.73 3.09 -3.35
N THR A 165 -35.14 3.42 -2.19
CA THR A 165 -34.21 4.54 -2.04
C THR A 165 -32.77 4.09 -1.80
N ALA A 166 -32.52 2.78 -1.71
CA ALA A 166 -31.20 2.25 -1.46
C ALA A 166 -30.26 2.55 -2.63
N GLN A 167 -29.09 3.11 -2.30
CA GLN A 167 -28.03 3.33 -3.27
C GLN A 167 -26.95 2.26 -3.09
N PRO A 168 -26.31 1.77 -4.17
CA PRO A 168 -25.16 0.90 -4.06
C PRO A 168 -24.03 1.59 -3.31
N ILE A 169 -23.26 0.84 -2.53
CA ILE A 169 -22.10 1.36 -1.79
C ILE A 169 -21.01 1.84 -2.77
N ILE A 170 -20.89 1.20 -3.90
CA ILE A 170 -20.00 1.63 -4.97
C ILE A 170 -20.74 2.69 -5.76
N GLU A 171 -20.12 3.85 -5.90
CA GLU A 171 -20.65 4.92 -6.74
C GLU A 171 -21.04 4.36 -8.10
N LYS A 172 -22.31 4.57 -8.45
CA LYS A 172 -22.82 4.25 -9.77
C LYS A 172 -22.02 5.12 -10.74
N LEU A 173 -21.24 4.49 -11.59
CA LEU A 173 -20.67 5.21 -12.72
C LEU A 173 -21.84 5.63 -13.60
N ASP A 174 -22.32 6.85 -13.45
CA ASP A 174 -23.50 7.38 -14.15
C ASP A 174 -23.32 7.44 -15.65
N GLN A 175 -22.10 7.25 -16.14
CA GLN A 175 -21.78 7.29 -17.55
C GLN A 175 -21.36 5.92 -18.06
N GLY A 176 -22.04 5.42 -19.06
CA GLY A 176 -21.64 4.24 -19.82
C GLY A 176 -20.22 4.44 -20.44
N HIS A 177 -19.59 3.33 -20.82
CA HIS A 177 -18.24 3.36 -21.40
C HIS A 177 -18.11 4.30 -22.62
N THR A 178 -19.11 4.34 -23.47
CA THR A 178 -19.16 5.24 -24.64
C THR A 178 -19.14 6.70 -24.27
N SER A 179 -19.84 7.12 -23.21
CA SER A 179 -19.81 8.50 -22.71
C SER A 179 -18.44 8.86 -22.09
N ARG A 180 -17.80 7.89 -21.42
CA ARG A 180 -16.43 8.08 -20.91
C ARG A 180 -15.41 8.17 -22.03
N GLU A 181 -15.53 7.34 -23.06
CA GLU A 181 -14.67 7.42 -24.25
C GLU A 181 -14.79 8.78 -24.94
N ALA A 182 -16.02 9.28 -25.11
CA ALA A 182 -16.25 10.60 -25.70
C ALA A 182 -15.66 11.73 -24.84
N LEU A 183 -15.70 11.62 -23.50
CA LEU A 183 -15.05 12.57 -22.60
C LEU A 183 -13.51 12.51 -22.72
N PHE A 184 -12.96 11.31 -22.76
CA PHE A 184 -11.53 11.08 -22.96
C PHE A 184 -11.02 11.65 -24.29
N GLN A 185 -11.76 11.42 -25.39
CA GLN A 185 -11.44 11.98 -26.69
C GLN A 185 -11.40 13.51 -26.66
N LYS A 186 -12.39 14.16 -26.02
CA LYS A 186 -12.39 15.61 -25.83
C LYS A 186 -11.20 16.11 -25.03
N THR A 187 -10.86 15.41 -23.94
CA THR A 187 -9.71 15.76 -23.10
C THR A 187 -8.39 15.64 -23.87
N ILE A 188 -8.19 14.53 -24.59
CA ILE A 188 -7.00 14.32 -25.42
C ILE A 188 -6.92 15.40 -26.51
N ALA A 189 -8.02 15.67 -27.22
CA ALA A 189 -8.05 16.68 -28.26
C ALA A 189 -7.69 18.08 -27.73
N SER A 190 -8.19 18.44 -26.55
CA SER A 190 -7.85 19.71 -25.89
C SER A 190 -6.39 19.78 -25.45
N THR A 191 -5.83 18.69 -24.95
CA THR A 191 -4.42 18.62 -24.55
C THR A 191 -3.50 18.74 -25.74
N VAL A 192 -3.77 18.01 -26.82
CA VAL A 192 -2.99 18.08 -28.07
C VAL A 192 -3.06 19.47 -28.69
N ALA A 193 -4.25 20.09 -28.69
CA ALA A 193 -4.40 21.47 -29.22
C ALA A 193 -3.62 22.48 -28.36
N ASN A 194 -3.55 22.32 -27.06
CA ASN A 194 -2.77 23.19 -26.18
C ASN A 194 -1.26 22.98 -26.38
N GLU A 195 -0.79 21.73 -26.42
CA GLU A 195 0.63 21.44 -26.69
C GLU A 195 1.06 21.93 -28.07
N GLY A 196 0.20 21.80 -29.10
CA GLY A 196 0.44 22.35 -30.43
C GLY A 196 0.62 23.89 -30.43
N ARG A 197 -0.14 24.62 -29.60
CA ARG A 197 0.02 26.06 -29.43
C ARG A 197 1.36 26.44 -28.78
N TYR A 198 1.82 25.66 -27.79
CA TYR A 198 3.13 25.89 -27.18
C TYR A 198 4.28 25.71 -28.17
N LEU A 199 4.19 24.69 -29.03
CA LEU A 199 5.20 24.44 -30.07
C LEU A 199 5.25 25.50 -31.15
N LEU A 200 4.10 26.06 -31.53
CA LEU A 200 4.02 27.14 -32.51
C LEU A 200 4.55 28.45 -31.95
N ASN A 201 4.18 28.81 -30.72
CA ASN A 201 4.67 30.04 -30.08
C ASN A 201 6.17 29.99 -29.75
N GLY A 202 6.71 28.77 -29.48
CA GLY A 202 8.15 28.57 -29.27
C GLY A 202 9.01 28.70 -30.54
N ARG A 203 8.41 28.59 -31.74
CA ARG A 203 9.13 28.78 -33.02
C ARG A 203 9.20 30.25 -33.46
N GLU A 204 8.23 31.05 -33.08
CA GLU A 204 8.25 32.49 -33.43
C GLU A 204 9.29 33.33 -32.66
N GLN A 205 9.73 32.82 -31.48
CA GLN A 205 10.76 33.52 -30.69
C GLN A 205 12.20 33.18 -31.08
N LYS A 206 12.44 32.30 -32.06
CA LYS A 206 13.80 31.93 -32.51
C LYS A 206 14.20 32.53 -33.87
N SER A 207 13.41 33.43 -34.45
CA SER A 207 13.71 34.04 -35.74
C SER A 207 14.10 35.52 -35.68
N ILE A 208 14.51 36.03 -34.50
CA ILE A 208 15.06 37.36 -34.37
C ILE A 208 16.34 37.27 -33.55
N VAL A 209 17.44 36.92 -34.17
CA VAL A 209 18.81 37.39 -33.92
C VAL A 209 19.62 37.18 -35.20
#